data_2c3e39417b9ee7ee95f31a4c65788acf
#
_entry.id   2c3e39417b9ee7ee95f31a4c65788acf
#
_cell.length_a   1.000
_cell.length_b   1.000
_cell.length_c   1.000
_cell.angle_alpha   90.00
_cell.angle_beta   90.00
_cell.angle_gamma   90.00
#
_symmetry.space_group_name_H-M   'P 1'
#
loop_
_entity.id
_entity.type
_entity.pdbx_description
1 polymer ?
#
loop_
_entity_poly.entity_id
_entity_poly.type
_entity_poly.pdbx_seq_one_letter_code
_entity_poly.pdbx_strand_id
1 'polypeptide(L)'
;TPESSYMFCRYVFRVLGMMKDYFAGRPFREKYPMFSRYKFELEPEYLNFANEFRDWLKLEPQTILNLYSIARDFAYYLQQNELRDFSTIDQETLYSFMTWEYETHPATLDRVGYCLRLICQFLNQKGFNDVPTKILPFAFPAPRKKIYPSFSRDDIAKILANPDRTTTAGKRDYAILYLASTTGMRAIDIAGLKLSDINWGEQTIHFIQSKTKNAVSLPINSEAISALADYILNGRPASGEKNVFLSLKAPYSRIGQYGCLTNIVAKHIRESGVCKEFRDGKSFHAFRRSMGAWLLDSESEPEMISQILGHHSRDVLKAYLPLAPSKMKVCALDFEGIKIRLGVYK
;
A
#
# COMPACT_ATOMS: atom_id res chain seq x y z
N THR A 1 -13.53 -24.88 9.03
CA THR A 1 -12.67 -24.25 8.03
C THR A 1 -12.11 -22.95 8.61
N PRO A 2 -10.89 -22.48 8.25
CA PRO A 2 -10.30 -21.24 8.75
C PRO A 2 -11.17 -20.00 8.53
N GLU A 3 -11.95 -19.95 7.45
CA GLU A 3 -12.90 -18.87 7.15
C GLU A 3 -14.08 -18.82 8.13
N SER A 4 -14.58 -19.97 8.53
CA SER A 4 -15.65 -20.09 9.53
C SER A 4 -15.18 -19.56 10.89
N SER A 5 -13.95 -19.87 11.29
CA SER A 5 -13.36 -19.37 12.55
C SER A 5 -13.15 -17.86 12.51
N TYR A 6 -12.67 -17.29 11.39
CA TYR A 6 -12.50 -15.85 11.23
C TYR A 6 -13.84 -15.09 11.32
N MET A 7 -14.87 -15.57 10.63
CA MET A 7 -16.20 -14.97 10.67
C MET A 7 -16.80 -15.03 12.07
N PHE A 8 -16.66 -16.16 12.76
CA PHE A 8 -17.10 -16.32 14.15
C PHE A 8 -16.41 -15.30 15.08
N CYS A 9 -15.09 -15.21 15.03
CA CYS A 9 -14.34 -14.22 15.80
C CYS A 9 -14.82 -12.78 15.53
N ARG A 10 -15.06 -12.44 14.27
CA ARG A 10 -15.57 -11.11 13.89
C ARG A 10 -16.90 -10.78 14.55
N TYR A 11 -17.82 -11.72 14.60
CA TYR A 11 -19.12 -11.52 15.28
C TYR A 11 -18.95 -11.38 16.79
N VAL A 12 -18.15 -12.22 17.40
CA VAL A 12 -17.88 -12.17 18.86
C VAL A 12 -17.29 -10.81 19.25
N PHE A 13 -16.26 -10.34 18.56
CA PHE A 13 -15.64 -9.03 18.85
C PHE A 13 -16.60 -7.85 18.61
N ARG A 14 -17.48 -7.96 17.62
CA ARG A 14 -18.52 -6.95 17.40
C ARG A 14 -19.47 -6.88 18.58
N VAL A 15 -19.98 -8.03 19.04
CA VAL A 15 -20.90 -8.11 20.18
C VAL A 15 -20.23 -7.60 21.46
N LEU A 16 -18.98 -8.02 21.74
CA LEU A 16 -18.23 -7.54 22.91
C LEU A 16 -18.01 -6.03 22.87
N GLY A 17 -17.71 -5.46 21.70
CA GLY A 17 -17.59 -4.02 21.51
C GLY A 17 -18.91 -3.28 21.77
N MET A 18 -20.04 -3.82 21.30
CA MET A 18 -21.37 -3.27 21.56
C MET A 18 -21.70 -3.32 23.06
N MET A 19 -21.43 -4.44 23.72
CA MET A 19 -21.63 -4.58 25.17
C MET A 19 -20.76 -3.56 25.94
N LYS A 20 -19.49 -3.41 25.57
CA LYS A 20 -18.59 -2.41 26.20
C LYS A 20 -19.15 -0.98 26.10
N ASP A 21 -19.69 -0.60 24.94
CA ASP A 21 -20.30 0.71 24.75
C ASP A 21 -21.62 0.85 25.53
N TYR A 22 -22.46 -0.20 25.56
CA TYR A 22 -23.69 -0.23 26.33
C TYR A 22 -23.45 -0.03 27.83
N PHE A 23 -22.55 -0.82 28.43
CA PHE A 23 -22.23 -0.68 29.87
C PHE A 23 -21.50 0.62 30.22
N ALA A 24 -20.85 1.25 29.24
CA ALA A 24 -20.22 2.55 29.42
C ALA A 24 -21.17 3.74 29.13
N GLY A 25 -22.46 3.49 28.87
CA GLY A 25 -23.44 4.53 28.52
C GLY A 25 -23.14 5.28 27.24
N ARG A 26 -22.37 4.68 26.32
CA ARG A 26 -21.96 5.31 25.06
C ARG A 26 -22.86 4.87 23.91
N PRO A 27 -23.10 5.74 22.91
CA PRO A 27 -23.85 5.35 21.71
C PRO A 27 -23.12 4.24 20.94
N PHE A 28 -23.89 3.36 20.31
CA PHE A 28 -23.32 2.31 19.48
C PHE A 28 -22.58 2.88 18.27
N ARG A 29 -21.40 2.32 17.97
CA ARG A 29 -20.60 2.71 16.83
C ARG A 29 -21.09 2.01 15.56
N GLU A 30 -20.95 2.67 14.45
CA GLU A 30 -21.25 2.09 13.13
C GLU A 30 -20.41 0.85 12.83
N LYS A 31 -19.15 0.84 13.29
CA LYS A 31 -18.19 -0.26 13.09
C LYS A 31 -17.47 -0.61 14.38
N TYR A 32 -17.41 -1.91 14.66
CA TYR A 32 -16.61 -2.47 15.74
C TYR A 32 -15.46 -3.28 15.15
N PRO A 33 -14.19 -2.85 15.31
CA PRO A 33 -13.04 -3.60 14.82
C PRO A 33 -12.88 -4.90 15.61
N MET A 34 -12.42 -5.94 14.93
CA MET A 34 -12.17 -7.24 15.53
C MET A 34 -11.04 -7.22 16.56
N PHE A 35 -10.04 -6.38 16.30
CA PHE A 35 -8.91 -6.14 17.20
C PHE A 35 -8.68 -4.63 17.31
N SER A 36 -8.12 -4.19 18.41
CA SER A 36 -7.57 -2.83 18.47
C SER A 36 -6.55 -2.66 17.32
N ARG A 37 -6.63 -1.57 16.60
CA ARG A 37 -5.63 -1.21 15.60
C ARG A 37 -4.28 -0.95 16.26
N TYR A 38 -4.32 -0.58 17.53
CA TYR A 38 -3.15 -0.19 18.31
C TYR A 38 -2.78 -1.31 19.28
N LYS A 39 -1.50 -1.60 19.35
CA LYS A 39 -0.95 -2.68 20.17
C LYS A 39 -1.05 -2.40 21.67
N PHE A 40 -1.03 -1.11 22.05
CA PHE A 40 -0.87 -0.67 23.43
C PHE A 40 -2.05 0.21 23.86
N GLU A 41 -2.43 0.09 25.14
CA GLU A 41 -3.32 1.02 25.81
C GLU A 41 -2.48 2.17 26.39
N LEU A 42 -2.94 3.40 26.20
CA LEU A 42 -2.29 4.60 26.68
C LEU A 42 -3.12 5.21 27.81
N GLU A 43 -2.44 5.69 28.84
CA GLU A 43 -3.03 6.56 29.86
C GLU A 43 -3.58 7.85 29.20
N PRO A 44 -4.56 8.51 29.84
CA PRO A 44 -5.25 9.65 29.22
C PRO A 44 -4.32 10.77 28.74
N GLU A 45 -3.26 11.06 29.48
CA GLU A 45 -2.28 12.10 29.17
C GLU A 45 -1.53 11.80 27.86
N TYR A 46 -0.96 10.60 27.75
CA TYR A 46 -0.22 10.16 26.54
C TYR A 46 -1.14 9.97 25.35
N LEU A 47 -2.38 9.52 25.58
CA LEU A 47 -3.38 9.43 24.54
C LEU A 47 -3.76 10.82 24.02
N ASN A 48 -3.90 11.81 24.92
CA ASN A 48 -4.19 13.19 24.55
C ASN A 48 -3.06 13.79 23.70
N PHE A 49 -1.81 13.60 24.09
CA PHE A 49 -0.64 13.99 23.32
C PHE A 49 -0.70 13.44 21.87
N ALA A 50 -0.94 12.13 21.72
CA ALA A 50 -1.01 11.52 20.41
C ALA A 50 -2.21 12.04 19.57
N ASN A 51 -3.36 12.30 20.20
CA ASN A 51 -4.54 12.86 19.55
C ASN A 51 -4.29 14.30 19.08
N GLU A 52 -3.73 15.15 19.92
CA GLU A 52 -3.41 16.53 19.57
C GLU A 52 -2.40 16.62 18.44
N PHE A 53 -1.37 15.74 18.44
CA PHE A 53 -0.45 15.63 17.33
C PHE A 53 -1.16 15.23 16.03
N ARG A 54 -2.05 14.22 16.09
CA ARG A 54 -2.86 13.82 14.92
C ARG A 54 -3.66 14.98 14.35
N ASP A 55 -4.32 15.74 15.22
CA ASP A 55 -5.20 16.84 14.84
C ASP A 55 -4.42 18.07 14.33
N TRP A 56 -3.17 18.21 14.74
CA TRP A 56 -2.23 19.21 14.23
C TRP A 56 -1.76 18.90 12.79
N LEU A 57 -1.69 17.60 12.40
CA LEU A 57 -1.19 17.20 11.09
C LEU A 57 -2.14 17.66 9.96
N LYS A 58 -1.57 18.38 8.97
CA LYS A 58 -2.26 18.82 7.75
C LYS A 58 -1.76 18.03 6.54
N LEU A 59 -2.02 16.72 6.53
CA LEU A 59 -1.53 15.78 5.51
C LEU A 59 -2.68 14.93 4.96
N GLU A 60 -2.40 14.14 3.94
CA GLU A 60 -3.36 13.17 3.40
C GLU A 60 -3.79 12.17 4.49
N PRO A 61 -5.09 11.81 4.56
CA PRO A 61 -5.65 11.01 5.66
C PRO A 61 -4.90 9.71 5.94
N GLN A 62 -4.46 9.00 4.90
CA GLN A 62 -3.70 7.74 5.07
C GLN A 62 -2.32 7.98 5.67
N THR A 63 -1.68 9.10 5.35
CA THR A 63 -0.39 9.51 5.94
C THR A 63 -0.58 9.83 7.41
N ILE A 64 -1.63 10.60 7.77
CA ILE A 64 -1.98 10.90 9.16
C ILE A 64 -2.18 9.60 9.95
N LEU A 65 -2.94 8.64 9.43
CA LEU A 65 -3.17 7.37 10.11
C LEU A 65 -1.88 6.58 10.37
N ASN A 66 -0.94 6.62 9.44
CA ASN A 66 0.35 5.94 9.59
C ASN A 66 1.24 6.65 10.61
N LEU A 67 1.32 7.98 10.58
CA LEU A 67 2.09 8.77 11.53
C LEU A 67 1.49 8.71 12.94
N TYR A 68 0.16 8.74 13.04
CA TYR A 68 -0.54 8.58 14.32
C TYR A 68 -0.26 7.23 14.98
N SER A 69 -0.13 6.15 14.20
CA SER A 69 0.29 4.86 14.77
C SER A 69 1.67 4.95 15.42
N ILE A 70 2.64 5.58 14.72
CA ILE A 70 4.00 5.77 15.26
C ILE A 70 3.98 6.71 16.47
N ALA A 71 3.18 7.78 16.43
CA ALA A 71 3.06 8.70 17.57
C ALA A 71 2.46 8.02 18.80
N ARG A 72 1.56 7.05 18.62
CA ARG A 72 1.05 6.23 19.73
C ARG A 72 2.11 5.27 20.27
N ASP A 73 2.92 4.69 19.40
CA ASP A 73 4.03 3.82 19.82
C ASP A 73 5.08 4.65 20.59
N PHE A 74 5.35 5.89 20.14
CA PHE A 74 6.20 6.83 20.87
C PHE A 74 5.60 7.24 22.22
N ALA A 75 4.32 7.60 22.25
CA ALA A 75 3.60 7.94 23.49
C ALA A 75 3.62 6.77 24.50
N TYR A 76 3.48 5.53 23.99
CA TYR A 76 3.62 4.34 24.83
C TYR A 76 5.06 4.18 25.37
N TYR A 77 6.07 4.43 24.54
CA TYR A 77 7.46 4.42 24.98
C TYR A 77 7.71 5.45 26.09
N LEU A 78 7.20 6.68 25.95
CA LEU A 78 7.29 7.72 27.00
C LEU A 78 6.58 7.27 28.28
N GLN A 79 5.41 6.67 28.17
CA GLN A 79 4.65 6.12 29.30
C GLN A 79 5.44 5.03 30.04
N GLN A 80 6.07 4.11 29.33
CA GLN A 80 6.87 3.03 29.93
C GLN A 80 8.13 3.55 30.64
N ASN A 81 8.63 4.71 30.24
CA ASN A 81 9.77 5.40 30.86
C ASN A 81 9.33 6.51 31.84
N GLU A 82 8.04 6.59 32.19
CA GLU A 82 7.46 7.56 33.14
C GLU A 82 7.74 9.03 32.78
N LEU A 83 8.02 9.31 31.49
CA LEU A 83 8.28 10.67 30.98
C LEU A 83 6.96 11.41 30.77
N ARG A 84 6.52 12.15 31.80
CA ARG A 84 5.27 12.94 31.78
C ARG A 84 5.48 14.36 31.29
N ASP A 85 6.64 14.92 31.52
CA ASP A 85 7.00 16.25 31.03
C ASP A 85 7.60 16.18 29.64
N PHE A 86 6.80 16.51 28.63
CA PHE A 86 7.25 16.49 27.23
C PHE A 86 8.31 17.54 26.89
N SER A 87 8.59 18.51 27.82
CA SER A 87 9.70 19.45 27.67
C SER A 87 11.05 18.77 27.83
N THR A 88 11.10 17.64 28.53
CA THR A 88 12.34 16.89 28.80
C THR A 88 12.73 15.93 27.63
N ILE A 89 11.97 15.91 26.56
CA ILE A 89 12.31 15.10 25.37
C ILE A 89 13.55 15.67 24.71
N ASP A 90 14.64 14.92 24.81
CA ASP A 90 15.95 15.25 24.26
C ASP A 90 16.36 14.31 23.13
N GLN A 91 17.57 14.48 22.60
CA GLN A 91 18.12 13.61 21.54
C GLN A 91 18.28 12.16 22.00
N GLU A 92 18.62 11.93 23.27
CA GLU A 92 18.80 10.58 23.81
C GLU A 92 17.48 9.83 23.87
N THR A 93 16.41 10.49 24.32
CA THR A 93 15.05 9.95 24.31
C THR A 93 14.60 9.54 22.90
N LEU A 94 14.87 10.40 21.90
CA LEU A 94 14.51 10.11 20.50
C LEU A 94 15.30 8.93 19.95
N TYR A 95 16.59 8.83 20.25
CA TYR A 95 17.42 7.71 19.80
C TYR A 95 17.07 6.40 20.49
N SER A 96 16.79 6.44 21.77
CA SER A 96 16.37 5.26 22.53
C SER A 96 15.06 4.70 21.98
N PHE A 97 14.10 5.57 21.65
CA PHE A 97 12.88 5.13 20.96
C PHE A 97 13.16 4.58 19.58
N MET A 98 14.03 5.19 18.77
CA MET A 98 14.40 4.66 17.45
C MET A 98 15.07 3.29 17.57
N THR A 99 15.88 3.06 18.59
CA THR A 99 16.50 1.76 18.87
C THR A 99 15.43 0.73 19.24
N TRP A 100 14.49 1.09 20.11
CA TRP A 100 13.36 0.24 20.45
C TRP A 100 12.51 -0.16 19.22
N GLU A 101 12.25 0.80 18.33
CA GLU A 101 11.54 0.54 17.05
C GLU A 101 12.38 -0.31 16.09
N TYR A 102 13.71 -0.15 16.06
CA TYR A 102 14.59 -0.96 15.22
C TYR A 102 14.52 -2.45 15.53
N GLU A 103 14.46 -2.80 16.81
CA GLU A 103 14.35 -4.19 17.25
C GLU A 103 13.06 -4.86 16.77
N THR A 104 11.98 -4.09 16.66
CA THR A 104 10.65 -4.60 16.29
C THR A 104 10.32 -4.39 14.81
N HIS A 105 10.71 -3.26 14.24
CA HIS A 105 10.31 -2.81 12.90
C HIS A 105 11.44 -2.15 12.08
N PRO A 106 12.56 -2.83 11.82
CA PRO A 106 13.73 -2.22 11.18
C PRO A 106 13.45 -1.60 9.80
N ALA A 107 12.45 -2.10 9.07
CA ALA A 107 12.12 -1.63 7.73
C ALA A 107 11.37 -0.29 7.69
N THR A 108 10.98 0.27 8.85
CA THR A 108 10.14 1.48 8.94
C THR A 108 10.85 2.70 9.53
N LEU A 109 12.11 2.59 9.87
CA LEU A 109 12.87 3.63 10.57
C LEU A 109 12.89 5.00 9.87
N ASP A 110 12.96 5.03 8.53
CA ASP A 110 12.87 6.30 7.79
C ASP A 110 11.56 7.04 8.11
N ARG A 111 10.46 6.28 8.23
CA ARG A 111 9.14 6.81 8.57
C ARG A 111 9.07 7.22 10.03
N VAL A 112 9.68 6.45 10.93
CA VAL A 112 9.80 6.78 12.35
C VAL A 112 10.55 8.09 12.52
N GLY A 113 11.73 8.24 11.91
CA GLY A 113 12.51 9.47 11.93
C GLY A 113 11.76 10.69 11.36
N TYR A 114 10.96 10.47 10.29
CA TYR A 114 10.10 11.52 9.76
C TYR A 114 9.00 11.90 10.77
N CYS A 115 8.35 10.94 11.41
CA CYS A 115 7.32 11.17 12.42
C CYS A 115 7.89 11.94 13.63
N LEU A 116 9.05 11.53 14.13
CA LEU A 116 9.71 12.20 15.27
C LEU A 116 10.04 13.66 14.96
N ARG A 117 10.53 13.96 13.74
CA ARG A 117 10.74 15.36 13.32
C ARG A 117 9.47 16.19 13.39
N LEU A 118 8.34 15.62 12.94
CA LEU A 118 7.04 16.30 13.03
C LEU A 118 6.56 16.45 14.49
N ILE A 119 6.80 15.47 15.35
CA ILE A 119 6.50 15.56 16.78
C ILE A 119 7.31 16.68 17.43
N CYS A 120 8.61 16.77 17.14
CA CYS A 120 9.45 17.87 17.65
C CYS A 120 8.95 19.24 17.17
N GLN A 121 8.56 19.36 15.90
CA GLN A 121 7.96 20.61 15.38
C GLN A 121 6.65 20.95 16.09
N PHE A 122 5.80 19.97 16.31
CA PHE A 122 4.53 20.14 17.03
C PHE A 122 4.77 20.62 18.47
N LEU A 123 5.70 19.98 19.20
CA LEU A 123 6.04 20.36 20.58
C LEU A 123 6.63 21.78 20.66
N ASN A 124 7.54 22.12 19.74
CA ASN A 124 8.09 23.48 19.69
C ASN A 124 7.02 24.53 19.42
N GLN A 125 6.03 24.27 18.56
CA GLN A 125 4.91 25.17 18.33
C GLN A 125 3.97 25.30 19.54
N LYS A 126 3.97 24.31 20.42
CA LYS A 126 3.27 24.36 21.71
C LYS A 126 4.03 25.10 22.84
N GLY A 127 5.24 25.56 22.55
CA GLY A 127 6.06 26.31 23.50
C GLY A 127 7.12 25.49 24.24
N PHE A 128 7.30 24.21 23.89
CA PHE A 128 8.39 23.37 24.42
C PHE A 128 9.67 23.63 23.62
N ASN A 129 10.32 24.75 23.86
CA ASN A 129 11.42 25.26 23.02
C ASN A 129 12.73 24.46 23.11
N ASP A 130 12.90 23.66 24.17
CA ASP A 130 14.10 22.85 24.39
C ASP A 130 14.07 21.51 23.65
N VAL A 131 12.93 21.16 23.07
CA VAL A 131 12.82 19.92 22.24
C VAL A 131 13.65 20.07 20.98
N PRO A 132 14.49 19.09 20.62
CA PRO A 132 15.35 19.16 19.44
C PRO A 132 14.59 19.44 18.15
N THR A 133 14.99 20.46 17.41
CA THR A 133 14.41 20.77 16.09
C THR A 133 15.03 19.94 14.97
N LYS A 134 16.24 19.41 15.20
CA LYS A 134 16.98 18.57 14.27
C LYS A 134 17.35 17.26 14.95
N ILE A 135 16.76 16.19 14.48
CA ILE A 135 17.22 14.86 14.86
C ILE A 135 18.48 14.58 14.04
N LEU A 136 19.61 14.37 14.69
CA LEU A 136 20.84 14.00 14.02
C LEU A 136 20.65 12.71 13.23
N PRO A 137 21.26 12.57 12.04
CA PRO A 137 21.14 11.34 11.28
C PRO A 137 21.75 10.20 12.09
N PHE A 138 20.91 9.22 12.40
CA PHE A 138 21.34 7.99 13.05
C PHE A 138 21.59 6.94 12.00
N ALA A 139 22.81 6.40 11.97
CA ALA A 139 23.19 5.35 11.03
C ALA A 139 22.73 3.99 11.54
N PHE A 140 21.45 3.69 11.44
CA PHE A 140 21.01 2.31 11.54
C PHE A 140 21.43 1.56 10.25
N PRO A 141 21.86 0.31 10.35
CA PRO A 141 22.10 -0.50 9.17
C PRO A 141 20.81 -0.54 8.34
N ALA A 142 20.85 0.04 7.16
CA ALA A 142 19.69 -0.02 6.27
C ALA A 142 19.38 -1.49 5.98
N PRO A 143 18.16 -1.97 6.23
CA PRO A 143 17.80 -3.33 5.88
C PRO A 143 18.04 -3.52 4.39
N ARG A 144 18.61 -4.67 3.99
CA ARG A 144 18.82 -4.99 2.57
C ARG A 144 17.51 -4.80 1.83
N LYS A 145 17.49 -3.96 0.79
CA LYS A 145 16.29 -3.74 -0.02
C LYS A 145 15.83 -5.07 -0.59
N LYS A 146 14.68 -5.54 -0.13
CA LYS A 146 14.09 -6.78 -0.64
C LYS A 146 13.66 -6.54 -2.09
N ILE A 147 14.15 -7.37 -3.00
CA ILE A 147 13.66 -7.41 -4.37
C ILE A 147 12.35 -8.18 -4.37
N TYR A 148 11.26 -7.50 -4.66
CA TYR A 148 9.95 -8.14 -4.76
C TYR A 148 9.75 -8.68 -6.17
N PRO A 149 9.24 -9.92 -6.34
CA PRO A 149 9.07 -10.53 -7.64
C PRO A 149 8.04 -9.81 -8.51
N SER A 150 8.19 -9.93 -9.81
CA SER A 150 7.18 -9.62 -10.84
C SER A 150 6.42 -10.89 -11.23
N PHE A 151 5.36 -10.75 -12.01
CA PHE A 151 4.69 -11.86 -12.68
C PHE A 151 5.36 -12.15 -14.02
N SER A 152 5.49 -13.43 -14.37
CA SER A 152 5.77 -13.82 -15.73
C SER A 152 4.52 -13.65 -16.62
N ARG A 153 4.68 -13.77 -17.95
CA ARG A 153 3.53 -13.74 -18.86
C ARG A 153 2.58 -14.93 -18.60
N ASP A 154 3.14 -16.10 -18.27
CA ASP A 154 2.36 -17.30 -17.91
C ASP A 154 1.61 -17.11 -16.59
N ASP A 155 2.23 -16.47 -15.59
CA ASP A 155 1.53 -16.12 -14.34
C ASP A 155 0.31 -15.25 -14.63
N ILE A 156 0.46 -14.23 -15.48
CA ILE A 156 -0.66 -13.36 -15.86
C ILE A 156 -1.75 -14.11 -16.61
N ALA A 157 -1.38 -14.96 -17.55
CA ALA A 157 -2.36 -15.77 -18.26
C ALA A 157 -3.17 -16.66 -17.32
N LYS A 158 -2.53 -17.31 -16.34
CA LYS A 158 -3.21 -18.11 -15.31
C LYS A 158 -4.12 -17.26 -14.42
N ILE A 159 -3.68 -16.07 -14.01
CA ILE A 159 -4.50 -15.17 -13.20
C ILE A 159 -5.73 -14.70 -13.97
N LEU A 160 -5.57 -14.34 -15.25
CA LEU A 160 -6.66 -13.87 -16.10
C LEU A 160 -7.67 -14.98 -16.48
N ALA A 161 -7.25 -16.23 -16.48
CA ALA A 161 -8.12 -17.38 -16.73
C ALA A 161 -8.98 -17.76 -15.51
N ASN A 162 -8.67 -17.26 -14.30
CA ASN A 162 -9.33 -17.68 -13.06
C ASN A 162 -10.74 -17.08 -12.86
N PRO A 163 -11.06 -15.80 -13.19
CA PRO A 163 -12.40 -15.26 -12.97
C PRO A 163 -13.47 -15.93 -13.83
N ASP A 164 -14.54 -16.41 -13.21
CA ASP A 164 -15.73 -16.92 -13.91
C ASP A 164 -16.54 -15.77 -14.55
N ARG A 165 -16.29 -15.50 -15.82
CA ARG A 165 -16.92 -14.42 -16.59
C ARG A 165 -18.40 -14.61 -16.88
N THR A 166 -19.02 -15.72 -16.48
CA THR A 166 -20.47 -15.90 -16.54
C THR A 166 -21.17 -15.12 -15.42
N THR A 167 -20.44 -14.83 -14.34
CA THR A 167 -20.97 -14.12 -13.17
C THR A 167 -20.64 -12.62 -13.22
N THR A 168 -21.51 -11.81 -12.61
CA THR A 168 -21.29 -10.37 -12.40
C THR A 168 -19.96 -10.07 -11.71
N ALA A 169 -19.63 -10.86 -10.68
CA ALA A 169 -18.37 -10.73 -9.94
C ALA A 169 -17.18 -11.04 -10.83
N GLY A 170 -17.24 -12.12 -11.59
CA GLY A 170 -16.14 -12.53 -12.47
C GLY A 170 -15.90 -11.56 -13.62
N LYS A 171 -16.96 -10.97 -14.20
CA LYS A 171 -16.82 -9.89 -15.22
C LYS A 171 -16.07 -8.67 -14.63
N ARG A 172 -16.47 -8.22 -13.44
CA ARG A 172 -15.80 -7.13 -12.73
C ARG A 172 -14.33 -7.46 -12.44
N ASP A 173 -14.10 -8.62 -11.87
CA ASP A 173 -12.79 -9.05 -11.42
C ASP A 173 -11.84 -9.26 -12.61
N TYR A 174 -12.34 -9.82 -13.72
CA TYR A 174 -11.59 -9.93 -14.96
C TYR A 174 -11.19 -8.57 -15.54
N ALA A 175 -12.13 -7.61 -15.60
CA ALA A 175 -11.84 -6.27 -16.10
C ALA A 175 -10.78 -5.55 -15.24
N ILE A 176 -10.84 -5.69 -13.90
CA ILE A 176 -9.83 -5.16 -12.98
C ILE A 176 -8.45 -5.78 -13.23
N LEU A 177 -8.38 -7.12 -13.32
CA LEU A 177 -7.13 -7.86 -13.52
C LEU A 177 -6.52 -7.55 -14.89
N TYR A 178 -7.36 -7.50 -15.91
CA TYR A 178 -6.91 -7.21 -17.27
C TYR A 178 -6.34 -5.79 -17.36
N LEU A 179 -7.07 -4.81 -16.83
CA LEU A 179 -6.60 -3.42 -16.79
C LEU A 179 -5.30 -3.27 -15.99
N ALA A 180 -5.20 -3.94 -14.83
CA ALA A 180 -3.99 -3.90 -14.02
C ALA A 180 -2.77 -4.50 -14.74
N SER A 181 -2.97 -5.60 -15.49
CA SER A 181 -1.91 -6.32 -16.19
C SER A 181 -1.40 -5.58 -17.43
N THR A 182 -2.28 -4.86 -18.14
CA THR A 182 -1.94 -4.18 -19.40
C THR A 182 -1.48 -2.74 -19.22
N THR A 183 -1.90 -2.08 -18.13
CA THR A 183 -1.58 -0.66 -17.91
C THR A 183 -0.61 -0.42 -16.75
N GLY A 184 -0.46 -1.38 -15.85
CA GLY A 184 0.29 -1.19 -14.61
C GLY A 184 -0.27 -0.10 -13.69
N MET A 185 -1.54 0.30 -13.82
CA MET A 185 -2.19 1.30 -12.96
C MET A 185 -2.11 0.91 -11.48
N ARG A 186 -2.11 1.90 -10.61
CA ARG A 186 -2.19 1.63 -9.15
C ARG A 186 -3.59 1.21 -8.75
N ALA A 187 -3.71 0.38 -7.71
CA ALA A 187 -5.00 -0.08 -7.18
C ALA A 187 -5.96 1.09 -6.86
N ILE A 188 -5.44 2.18 -6.31
CA ILE A 188 -6.24 3.36 -5.97
C ILE A 188 -6.79 4.06 -7.23
N ASP A 189 -6.00 4.08 -8.30
CA ASP A 189 -6.37 4.73 -9.55
C ASP A 189 -7.43 3.89 -10.28
N ILE A 190 -7.28 2.55 -10.32
CA ILE A 190 -8.31 1.65 -10.85
C ILE A 190 -9.60 1.75 -10.03
N ALA A 191 -9.51 1.74 -8.69
CA ALA A 191 -10.68 1.88 -7.82
C ALA A 191 -11.38 3.25 -8.01
N GLY A 192 -10.61 4.28 -8.34
CA GLY A 192 -11.10 5.65 -8.56
C GLY A 192 -11.60 5.94 -9.97
N LEU A 193 -11.37 5.04 -10.93
CA LEU A 193 -11.68 5.25 -12.35
C LEU A 193 -13.17 5.56 -12.54
N LYS A 194 -13.48 6.60 -13.31
CA LYS A 194 -14.83 7.03 -13.61
C LYS A 194 -15.23 6.60 -15.03
N LEU A 195 -16.53 6.49 -15.27
CA LEU A 195 -17.06 6.20 -16.62
C LEU A 195 -16.65 7.28 -17.63
N SER A 196 -16.54 8.55 -17.20
CA SER A 196 -16.10 9.67 -18.03
C SER A 196 -14.61 9.64 -18.38
N ASP A 197 -13.80 8.83 -17.68
CA ASP A 197 -12.37 8.77 -17.89
C ASP A 197 -12.00 7.87 -19.09
N ILE A 198 -12.99 7.12 -19.62
CA ILE A 198 -12.78 6.17 -20.72
C ILE A 198 -13.21 6.84 -22.04
N ASN A 199 -12.27 7.01 -22.95
CA ASN A 199 -12.55 7.38 -24.33
C ASN A 199 -12.65 6.09 -25.18
N TRP A 200 -13.87 5.69 -25.48
CA TRP A 200 -14.17 4.47 -26.20
C TRP A 200 -13.72 4.52 -27.67
N GLY A 201 -13.81 5.69 -28.30
CA GLY A 201 -13.42 5.87 -29.71
C GLY A 201 -11.92 5.80 -29.92
N GLU A 202 -11.15 6.43 -29.03
CA GLU A 202 -9.70 6.45 -29.11
C GLU A 202 -9.03 5.29 -28.33
N GLN A 203 -9.83 4.48 -27.64
CA GLN A 203 -9.36 3.40 -26.78
C GLN A 203 -8.29 3.89 -25.76
N THR A 204 -8.60 4.98 -25.08
CA THR A 204 -7.71 5.59 -24.08
C THR A 204 -8.41 5.80 -22.75
N ILE A 205 -7.64 5.81 -21.67
CA ILE A 205 -8.12 6.20 -20.34
C ILE A 205 -7.37 7.46 -19.92
N HIS A 206 -8.13 8.51 -19.57
CA HIS A 206 -7.60 9.77 -19.08
C HIS A 206 -7.98 9.97 -17.62
N PHE A 207 -7.02 10.08 -16.73
CA PHE A 207 -7.29 10.25 -15.31
C PHE A 207 -6.17 11.01 -14.60
N ILE A 208 -6.50 11.57 -13.43
CA ILE A 208 -5.53 12.19 -12.54
C ILE A 208 -5.10 11.14 -11.51
N GLN A 209 -3.82 10.81 -11.47
CA GLN A 209 -3.29 9.86 -10.50
C GLN A 209 -3.51 10.33 -9.06
N SER A 210 -4.07 9.47 -8.24
CA SER A 210 -4.43 9.81 -6.84
C SER A 210 -3.21 10.17 -5.99
N LYS A 211 -2.08 9.47 -6.19
CA LYS A 211 -0.86 9.65 -5.38
C LYS A 211 0.01 10.81 -5.85
N THR A 212 0.19 10.96 -7.15
CA THR A 212 1.14 11.93 -7.73
C THR A 212 0.47 13.18 -8.28
N LYS A 213 -0.87 13.18 -8.37
CA LYS A 213 -1.70 14.26 -8.95
C LYS A 213 -1.36 14.58 -10.42
N ASN A 214 -0.61 13.70 -11.10
CA ASN A 214 -0.31 13.85 -12.51
C ASN A 214 -1.51 13.43 -13.35
N ALA A 215 -1.83 14.22 -14.39
CA ALA A 215 -2.72 13.79 -15.45
C ALA A 215 -2.00 12.75 -16.32
N VAL A 216 -2.66 11.63 -16.57
CA VAL A 216 -2.11 10.53 -17.36
C VAL A 216 -3.15 10.11 -18.41
N SER A 217 -2.67 9.88 -19.63
CA SER A 217 -3.42 9.28 -20.72
C SER A 217 -2.76 7.95 -21.07
N LEU A 218 -3.51 6.85 -20.97
CA LEU A 218 -3.02 5.50 -21.25
C LEU A 218 -3.81 4.90 -22.40
N PRO A 219 -3.15 4.45 -23.47
CA PRO A 219 -3.80 3.61 -24.48
C PRO A 219 -4.13 2.24 -23.85
N ILE A 220 -5.28 1.72 -24.20
CA ILE A 220 -5.72 0.38 -23.81
C ILE A 220 -6.08 -0.43 -25.06
N ASN A 221 -5.75 -1.71 -25.02
CA ASN A 221 -6.01 -2.58 -26.17
C ASN A 221 -7.51 -2.97 -26.28
N SER A 222 -7.90 -3.54 -27.42
CA SER A 222 -9.27 -3.94 -27.71
C SER A 222 -9.85 -4.93 -26.72
N GLU A 223 -9.03 -5.83 -26.17
CA GLU A 223 -9.45 -6.79 -25.15
C GLU A 223 -9.76 -6.10 -23.81
N ALA A 224 -8.97 -5.10 -23.41
CA ALA A 224 -9.27 -4.31 -22.20
C ALA A 224 -10.56 -3.52 -22.35
N ILE A 225 -10.78 -2.90 -23.52
CA ILE A 225 -12.03 -2.22 -23.88
C ILE A 225 -13.21 -3.21 -23.79
N SER A 226 -13.07 -4.39 -24.41
CA SER A 226 -14.11 -5.41 -24.40
C SER A 226 -14.42 -5.91 -22.97
N ALA A 227 -13.40 -6.11 -22.14
CA ALA A 227 -13.58 -6.50 -20.74
C ALA A 227 -14.30 -5.42 -19.91
N LEU A 228 -13.94 -4.15 -20.11
CA LEU A 228 -14.61 -3.02 -19.46
C LEU A 228 -16.06 -2.92 -19.94
N ALA A 229 -16.31 -3.00 -21.24
CA ALA A 229 -17.66 -2.95 -21.81
C ALA A 229 -18.54 -4.09 -21.31
N ASP A 230 -18.02 -5.35 -21.30
CA ASP A 230 -18.78 -6.49 -20.78
C ASP A 230 -19.15 -6.31 -19.30
N TYR A 231 -18.23 -5.81 -18.47
CA TYR A 231 -18.57 -5.53 -17.08
C TYR A 231 -19.58 -4.39 -16.95
N ILE A 232 -19.38 -3.28 -17.67
CA ILE A 232 -20.24 -2.08 -17.53
C ILE A 232 -21.67 -2.39 -18.01
N LEU A 233 -21.82 -3.09 -19.13
CA LEU A 233 -23.12 -3.38 -19.73
C LEU A 233 -23.84 -4.55 -19.07
N ASN A 234 -23.09 -5.61 -18.69
CA ASN A 234 -23.65 -6.90 -18.31
C ASN A 234 -23.34 -7.30 -16.86
N GLY A 235 -22.60 -6.50 -16.10
CA GLY A 235 -22.16 -6.87 -14.75
C GLY A 235 -22.22 -5.75 -13.73
N ARG A 236 -22.18 -4.48 -14.14
CA ARG A 236 -22.17 -3.37 -13.22
C ARG A 236 -23.58 -3.14 -12.65
N PRO A 237 -23.73 -3.07 -11.30
CA PRO A 237 -25.03 -2.77 -10.69
C PRO A 237 -25.55 -1.41 -11.14
N ALA A 238 -26.87 -1.31 -11.32
CA ALA A 238 -27.53 -0.02 -11.54
C ALA A 238 -27.32 0.88 -10.31
N SER A 239 -26.64 2.01 -10.50
CA SER A 239 -26.28 2.93 -9.43
C SER A 239 -26.02 4.32 -10.01
N GLY A 240 -26.30 5.37 -9.24
CA GLY A 240 -25.93 6.76 -9.56
C GLY A 240 -24.42 7.06 -9.42
N GLU A 241 -23.62 6.10 -8.96
CA GLU A 241 -22.17 6.22 -8.83
C GLU A 241 -21.50 6.41 -10.19
N LYS A 242 -20.59 7.36 -10.28
CA LYS A 242 -19.85 7.67 -11.51
C LYS A 242 -18.64 6.77 -11.73
N ASN A 243 -18.22 6.01 -10.71
CA ASN A 243 -17.07 5.13 -10.81
C ASN A 243 -17.39 3.88 -11.64
N VAL A 244 -16.39 3.38 -12.37
CA VAL A 244 -16.50 2.16 -13.16
C VAL A 244 -16.75 0.97 -12.27
N PHE A 245 -15.88 0.76 -11.28
CA PHE A 245 -15.90 -0.44 -10.44
C PHE A 245 -16.64 -0.19 -9.13
N LEU A 246 -17.69 -0.98 -8.91
CA LEU A 246 -18.57 -0.88 -7.76
C LEU A 246 -18.51 -2.12 -6.86
N SER A 247 -18.87 -1.94 -5.59
CA SER A 247 -19.24 -3.03 -4.71
C SER A 247 -20.49 -3.75 -5.29
N LEU A 248 -20.51 -5.06 -5.22
CA LEU A 248 -21.69 -5.86 -5.61
C LEU A 248 -22.70 -6.02 -4.46
N LYS A 249 -22.44 -5.36 -3.33
CA LYS A 249 -23.37 -5.29 -2.18
C LYS A 249 -23.92 -3.89 -2.09
N ALA A 250 -25.23 -3.79 -1.85
CA ALA A 250 -25.88 -2.50 -1.60
C ALA A 250 -25.13 -1.72 -0.50
N PRO A 251 -24.99 -0.41 -0.62
CA PRO A 251 -25.62 0.51 -1.58
C PRO A 251 -24.88 0.64 -2.94
N TYR A 252 -24.08 -0.34 -3.36
CA TYR A 252 -23.31 -0.37 -4.62
C TYR A 252 -22.35 0.82 -4.78
N SER A 253 -21.75 1.23 -3.70
CA SER A 253 -20.76 2.31 -3.69
C SER A 253 -19.48 1.93 -4.44
N ARG A 254 -18.66 2.94 -4.72
CA ARG A 254 -17.34 2.74 -5.31
C ARG A 254 -16.57 1.63 -4.56
N ILE A 255 -15.90 0.75 -5.30
CA ILE A 255 -15.03 -0.26 -4.71
C ILE A 255 -13.88 0.40 -3.95
N GLY A 256 -13.66 -0.02 -2.70
CA GLY A 256 -12.54 0.48 -1.91
C GLY A 256 -11.21 -0.07 -2.40
N GLN A 257 -10.16 0.74 -2.33
CA GLN A 257 -8.81 0.29 -2.62
C GLN A 257 -8.35 -0.77 -1.61
N TYR A 258 -8.50 -0.46 -0.32
CA TYR A 258 -8.08 -1.34 0.77
C TYR A 258 -9.22 -2.26 1.19
N GLY A 259 -8.91 -3.55 1.32
CA GLY A 259 -9.86 -4.55 1.79
C GLY A 259 -10.88 -5.04 0.76
N CYS A 260 -11.02 -4.37 -0.39
CA CYS A 260 -11.93 -4.81 -1.45
C CYS A 260 -11.17 -5.15 -2.74
N LEU A 261 -10.64 -4.16 -3.46
CA LEU A 261 -9.96 -4.41 -4.74
C LEU A 261 -8.70 -5.27 -4.56
N THR A 262 -7.86 -4.95 -3.57
CA THR A 262 -6.64 -5.72 -3.32
C THR A 262 -6.95 -7.16 -2.88
N ASN A 263 -8.04 -7.39 -2.12
CA ASN A 263 -8.45 -8.74 -1.72
C ASN A 263 -9.02 -9.55 -2.89
N ILE A 264 -9.78 -8.91 -3.80
CA ILE A 264 -10.25 -9.55 -5.02
C ILE A 264 -9.06 -10.06 -5.82
N VAL A 265 -8.09 -9.20 -6.07
CA VAL A 265 -6.90 -9.57 -6.84
C VAL A 265 -6.07 -10.64 -6.12
N ALA A 266 -5.87 -10.50 -4.81
CA ALA A 266 -5.16 -11.51 -4.01
C ALA A 266 -5.84 -12.88 -4.03
N LYS A 267 -7.19 -12.91 -4.07
CA LYS A 267 -7.97 -14.13 -4.25
C LYS A 267 -7.60 -14.83 -5.57
N HIS A 268 -7.68 -14.13 -6.68
CA HIS A 268 -7.42 -14.71 -8.01
C HIS A 268 -5.95 -15.12 -8.19
N ILE A 269 -4.99 -14.35 -7.64
CA ILE A 269 -3.57 -14.72 -7.63
C ILE A 269 -3.36 -16.06 -6.89
N ARG A 270 -4.01 -16.23 -5.74
CA ARG A 270 -3.91 -17.46 -4.94
C ARG A 270 -4.60 -18.64 -5.63
N GLU A 271 -5.82 -18.46 -6.10
CA GLU A 271 -6.60 -19.52 -6.74
C GLU A 271 -6.01 -19.99 -8.06
N SER A 272 -5.31 -19.11 -8.79
CA SER A 272 -4.56 -19.49 -10.01
C SER A 272 -3.28 -20.29 -9.72
N GLY A 273 -2.91 -20.48 -8.46
CA GLY A 273 -1.69 -21.21 -8.06
C GLY A 273 -0.38 -20.45 -8.31
N VAL A 274 -0.45 -19.18 -8.68
CA VAL A 274 0.73 -18.32 -8.94
C VAL A 274 1.42 -17.89 -7.65
N CYS A 275 0.66 -17.62 -6.59
CA CYS A 275 1.19 -17.32 -5.26
C CYS A 275 1.16 -18.59 -4.41
N LYS A 276 2.34 -19.13 -4.09
CA LYS A 276 2.48 -20.36 -3.31
C LYS A 276 2.78 -20.11 -1.85
N GLU A 277 3.37 -18.96 -1.53
CA GLU A 277 3.82 -18.63 -0.18
C GLU A 277 3.20 -17.33 0.32
N PHE A 278 2.91 -17.32 1.62
CA PHE A 278 2.42 -16.11 2.28
C PHE A 278 3.52 -15.04 2.28
N ARG A 279 3.20 -13.83 1.81
CA ARG A 279 4.12 -12.68 1.70
C ARG A 279 5.30 -12.87 0.73
N ASP A 280 5.14 -13.68 -0.30
CA ASP A 280 6.11 -13.80 -1.40
C ASP A 280 6.29 -12.51 -2.22
N GLY A 281 5.46 -11.51 -1.96
CA GLY A 281 5.48 -10.23 -2.65
C GLY A 281 4.66 -10.17 -3.94
N LYS A 282 4.08 -11.28 -4.39
CA LYS A 282 3.17 -11.35 -5.53
C LYS A 282 1.79 -10.80 -5.15
N SER A 283 1.69 -9.50 -5.03
CA SER A 283 0.46 -8.75 -4.71
C SER A 283 0.00 -7.92 -5.91
N PHE A 284 -1.07 -7.15 -5.77
CA PHE A 284 -1.53 -6.22 -6.80
C PHE A 284 -0.39 -5.39 -7.42
N HIS A 285 0.53 -4.89 -6.61
CA HIS A 285 1.64 -4.08 -7.09
C HIS A 285 2.65 -4.86 -7.98
N ALA A 286 2.58 -6.20 -7.99
CA ALA A 286 3.40 -7.01 -8.87
C ALA A 286 3.03 -6.82 -10.35
N PHE A 287 1.76 -6.56 -10.70
CA PHE A 287 1.37 -6.20 -12.07
C PHE A 287 2.15 -4.99 -12.59
N ARG A 288 2.24 -3.95 -11.77
CA ARG A 288 2.98 -2.74 -12.12
C ARG A 288 4.49 -3.01 -12.21
N ARG A 289 5.05 -3.86 -11.34
CA ARG A 289 6.45 -4.28 -11.44
C ARG A 289 6.72 -5.07 -12.72
N SER A 290 5.79 -5.96 -13.09
CA SER A 290 5.89 -6.71 -14.36
C SER A 290 5.89 -5.78 -15.55
N MET A 291 4.96 -4.82 -15.60
CA MET A 291 4.90 -3.83 -16.68
C MET A 291 6.19 -3.02 -16.76
N GLY A 292 6.70 -2.52 -15.62
CA GLY A 292 7.97 -1.77 -15.59
C GLY A 292 9.16 -2.60 -16.06
N ALA A 293 9.23 -3.88 -15.66
CA ALA A 293 10.30 -4.79 -16.10
C ALA A 293 10.21 -5.08 -17.60
N TRP A 294 9.02 -5.33 -18.13
CA TRP A 294 8.83 -5.60 -19.56
C TRP A 294 9.11 -4.39 -20.44
N LEU A 295 8.74 -3.20 -20.02
CA LEU A 295 9.08 -1.97 -20.73
C LEU A 295 10.60 -1.72 -20.75
N LEU A 296 11.30 -2.05 -19.66
CA LEU A 296 12.76 -2.01 -19.63
C LEU A 296 13.38 -3.05 -20.57
N ASP A 297 12.85 -4.29 -20.58
CA ASP A 297 13.35 -5.34 -21.47
C ASP A 297 13.08 -5.04 -22.95
N SER A 298 11.98 -4.34 -23.27
CA SER A 298 11.64 -3.92 -24.64
C SER A 298 12.39 -2.67 -25.12
N GLU A 299 13.43 -2.24 -24.41
CA GLU A 299 14.26 -1.08 -24.77
C GLU A 299 13.54 0.26 -24.79
N SER A 300 12.38 0.34 -24.13
CA SER A 300 11.66 1.60 -24.00
C SER A 300 12.50 2.64 -23.25
N GLU A 301 12.45 3.88 -23.73
CA GLU A 301 13.14 4.99 -23.08
C GLU A 301 12.71 5.17 -21.61
N PRO A 302 13.66 5.39 -20.68
CA PRO A 302 13.35 5.56 -19.26
C PRO A 302 12.30 6.64 -18.97
N GLU A 303 12.30 7.70 -19.78
CA GLU A 303 11.32 8.78 -19.72
C GLU A 303 9.91 8.31 -20.05
N MET A 304 9.78 7.53 -21.11
CA MET A 304 8.51 6.93 -21.54
C MET A 304 7.96 5.99 -20.45
N ILE A 305 8.82 5.14 -19.87
CA ILE A 305 8.43 4.26 -18.76
C ILE A 305 7.94 5.07 -17.55
N SER A 306 8.67 6.16 -17.24
CA SER A 306 8.28 7.06 -16.14
C SER A 306 6.95 7.75 -16.40
N GLN A 307 6.66 8.15 -17.63
CA GLN A 307 5.39 8.76 -18.03
C GLN A 307 4.24 7.73 -17.94
N ILE A 308 4.38 6.55 -18.56
CA ILE A 308 3.37 5.48 -18.53
C ILE A 308 3.04 5.10 -17.09
N LEU A 309 4.05 4.91 -16.26
CA LEU A 309 3.86 4.55 -14.88
C LEU A 309 3.55 5.77 -13.98
N GLY A 310 3.67 7.01 -14.48
CA GLY A 310 3.42 8.25 -13.71
C GLY A 310 4.36 8.38 -12.52
N HIS A 311 5.67 8.29 -12.78
CA HIS A 311 6.71 8.54 -11.79
C HIS A 311 7.16 10.00 -11.83
N HIS A 312 7.48 10.57 -10.67
CA HIS A 312 8.06 11.92 -10.59
C HIS A 312 9.57 11.94 -10.85
N SER A 313 10.26 10.82 -10.66
CA SER A 313 11.71 10.71 -10.76
C SER A 313 12.13 9.46 -11.52
N ARG A 314 13.19 9.55 -12.31
CA ARG A 314 13.86 8.42 -12.96
C ARG A 314 14.40 7.41 -11.94
N ASP A 315 14.77 7.85 -10.74
CA ASP A 315 15.29 6.97 -9.69
C ASP A 315 14.33 5.86 -9.29
N VAL A 316 13.02 6.04 -9.49
CA VAL A 316 12.02 5.01 -9.24
C VAL A 316 12.21 3.81 -10.17
N LEU A 317 12.78 3.99 -11.36
CA LEU A 317 13.07 2.90 -12.30
C LEU A 317 14.11 1.92 -11.77
N LYS A 318 15.01 2.37 -10.86
CA LYS A 318 15.99 1.50 -10.20
C LYS A 318 15.34 0.31 -9.48
N ALA A 319 14.06 0.43 -9.10
CA ALA A 319 13.31 -0.67 -8.50
C ALA A 319 12.95 -1.80 -9.49
N TYR A 320 12.94 -1.51 -10.79
CA TYR A 320 12.61 -2.49 -11.84
C TYR A 320 13.83 -3.13 -12.49
N LEU A 321 15.01 -2.49 -12.41
CA LEU A 321 16.25 -3.02 -12.98
C LEU A 321 16.57 -4.45 -12.55
N PRO A 322 16.46 -4.83 -11.25
CA PRO A 322 16.72 -6.22 -10.85
C PRO A 322 15.73 -7.24 -11.42
N LEU A 323 14.61 -6.77 -11.99
CA LEU A 323 13.57 -7.61 -12.58
C LEU A 323 13.70 -7.72 -14.10
N ALA A 324 14.71 -7.04 -14.70
CA ALA A 324 15.04 -7.05 -16.13
C ALA A 324 16.43 -7.68 -16.35
N PRO A 325 16.56 -9.02 -16.32
CA PRO A 325 17.87 -9.71 -16.33
C PRO A 325 18.69 -9.43 -17.59
N SER A 326 18.06 -9.19 -18.73
CA SER A 326 18.73 -8.84 -19.99
C SER A 326 19.57 -7.58 -19.86
N LYS A 327 19.02 -6.55 -19.22
CA LYS A 327 19.71 -5.27 -18.97
C LYS A 327 20.80 -5.39 -17.90
N MET A 328 20.59 -6.24 -16.89
CA MET A 328 21.63 -6.50 -15.88
C MET A 328 22.85 -7.22 -16.48
N LYS A 329 22.64 -8.11 -17.45
CA LYS A 329 23.74 -8.81 -18.14
C LYS A 329 24.64 -7.87 -18.91
N VAL A 330 24.11 -6.81 -19.51
CA VAL A 330 24.90 -5.80 -20.22
C VAL A 330 25.86 -5.04 -19.30
N CYS A 331 25.49 -4.92 -18.01
CA CYS A 331 26.33 -4.29 -17.00
C CYS A 331 27.30 -5.27 -16.31
N ALA A 332 27.22 -6.55 -16.62
CA ALA A 332 28.13 -7.55 -16.05
C ALA A 332 29.54 -7.34 -16.61
N LEU A 333 30.51 -7.24 -15.70
CA LEU A 333 31.90 -7.23 -16.09
C LEU A 333 32.25 -8.58 -16.74
N ASP A 334 33.02 -8.53 -17.82
CA ASP A 334 33.61 -9.71 -18.41
C ASP A 334 34.64 -10.30 -17.45
N PHE A 335 34.48 -11.58 -17.15
CA PHE A 335 35.40 -12.33 -16.30
C PHE A 335 36.45 -13.08 -17.13
N GLU A 336 36.62 -12.80 -18.43
CA GLU A 336 37.67 -13.39 -19.24
C GLU A 336 39.02 -13.14 -18.59
N GLY A 337 39.72 -14.22 -18.29
CA GLY A 337 41.04 -14.18 -17.61
C GLY A 337 41.02 -14.23 -16.07
N ILE A 338 39.86 -14.18 -15.44
CA ILE A 338 39.76 -14.34 -13.99
C ILE A 338 39.52 -15.81 -13.63
N LYS A 339 40.52 -16.46 -13.01
CA LYS A 339 40.38 -17.83 -12.49
C LYS A 339 39.42 -17.82 -11.31
N ILE A 340 38.18 -18.33 -11.49
CA ILE A 340 37.22 -18.51 -10.42
C ILE A 340 37.74 -19.60 -9.46
N ARG A 341 38.08 -19.24 -8.24
CA ARG A 341 38.34 -20.22 -7.16
C ARG A 341 37.01 -20.76 -6.64
N LEU A 342 36.60 -21.91 -7.11
CA LEU A 342 35.47 -22.66 -6.54
C LEU A 342 35.79 -22.99 -5.09
N GLY A 343 35.09 -22.46 -4.12
CA GLY A 343 35.18 -22.81 -2.70
C GLY A 343 35.23 -21.68 -1.68
N VAL A 344 35.06 -20.42 -2.08
CA VAL A 344 35.10 -19.26 -1.15
C VAL A 344 33.75 -18.90 -0.51
N TYR A 345 32.67 -19.52 -0.95
CA TYR A 345 31.34 -19.33 -0.35
C TYR A 345 30.76 -20.69 0.08
N LYS A 346 31.03 -21.08 1.30
CA LYS A 346 30.22 -22.00 2.08
C LYS A 346 29.39 -21.25 3.06
#